data_869d760db0abf76cbb54de31e9876d13
#
_entry.id   869d760db0abf76cbb54de31e9876d13
#
_cell.length_a   1.000
_cell.length_b   1.000
_cell.length_c   1.000
_cell.angle_alpha   90.00
_cell.angle_beta   90.00
_cell.angle_gamma   90.00
#
_symmetry.space_group_name_H-M   'P 1'
#
loop_
_entity.id
_entity.type
_entity.pdbx_description
1 polymer ?
#
loop_
_entity_poly.entity_id
_entity_poly.type
_entity_poly.pdbx_seq_one_letter_code
_entity_poly.pdbx_strand_id
1 'polypeptide(L)'
;AAVLAVGMAGQVQTRIGGHEGYTFVPELGGWIGDQAEKLATEKELTAGKRLFGTYSSALEAMTGQLQPTGTDYIIHALGDRQRLAYLQTFQQGNFDIVVTPSPKVAPPERWSRNANWWFYRELYRYWQPVANTFQSGGMHLFWERTGTDNNLNVETTTAATLQGDGTVLVTVTAADADFCGVADVTLHYGLVSSDSMDHPFDRQFLHVTCVTENELCAAAERDTNQGDFYLPTDRDSYEVPITIS
;
A
#
# COMPACT_ATOMS: atom_id res chain seq x y z
N ALA A 1 0.87 -51.13 5.28
CA ALA A 1 2.18 -50.56 4.95
C ALA A 1 2.30 -50.24 3.44
N ALA A 2 1.91 -51.18 2.55
CA ALA A 2 1.99 -51.00 1.09
C ALA A 2 1.13 -49.83 0.57
N VAL A 3 -0.09 -49.64 1.06
CA VAL A 3 -0.99 -48.54 0.65
C VAL A 3 -0.45 -47.19 1.05
N LEU A 4 0.19 -47.11 2.21
CA LEU A 4 0.80 -45.87 2.67
C LEU A 4 2.04 -45.49 1.83
N ALA A 5 2.85 -46.47 1.43
CA ALA A 5 4.01 -46.25 0.58
C ALA A 5 3.63 -45.80 -0.85
N VAL A 6 2.57 -46.34 -1.43
CA VAL A 6 2.05 -45.93 -2.73
C VAL A 6 1.44 -44.53 -2.66
N GLY A 7 0.72 -44.20 -1.60
CA GLY A 7 0.19 -42.84 -1.38
C GLY A 7 1.30 -41.79 -1.23
N MET A 8 2.35 -42.10 -0.47
CA MET A 8 3.51 -41.19 -0.31
C MET A 8 4.30 -41.07 -1.62
N ALA A 9 4.52 -42.16 -2.36
CA ALA A 9 5.19 -42.12 -3.66
C ALA A 9 4.41 -41.28 -4.69
N GLY A 10 3.08 -41.39 -4.72
CA GLY A 10 2.21 -40.59 -5.57
C GLY A 10 2.29 -39.11 -5.22
N GLN A 11 2.27 -38.76 -3.91
CA GLN A 11 2.43 -37.35 -3.47
C GLN A 11 3.81 -36.81 -3.79
N VAL A 12 4.87 -37.57 -3.61
CA VAL A 12 6.23 -37.19 -3.97
C VAL A 12 6.37 -36.98 -5.48
N GLN A 13 5.80 -37.92 -6.27
CA GLN A 13 5.82 -37.79 -7.73
C GLN A 13 5.03 -36.61 -8.25
N THR A 14 3.88 -36.29 -7.64
CA THR A 14 3.11 -35.09 -7.97
C THR A 14 3.87 -33.81 -7.58
N ARG A 15 4.62 -33.84 -6.47
CA ARG A 15 5.44 -32.69 -6.05
C ARG A 15 6.73 -32.52 -6.85
N ILE A 16 7.29 -33.58 -7.43
CA ILE A 16 8.52 -33.54 -8.22
C ILE A 16 8.21 -33.39 -9.72
N GLY A 17 7.14 -33.98 -10.22
CA GLY A 17 6.81 -34.00 -11.65
C GLY A 17 5.90 -32.88 -12.15
N GLY A 18 5.36 -32.04 -11.28
CA GLY A 18 4.40 -31.00 -11.60
C GLY A 18 4.96 -29.58 -11.52
N HIS A 19 6.26 -29.40 -11.74
CA HIS A 19 6.93 -28.09 -11.58
C HIS A 19 7.18 -27.34 -12.88
N GLU A 20 6.55 -27.73 -13.99
CA GLU A 20 6.54 -26.88 -15.18
C GLU A 20 5.93 -25.53 -14.85
N GLY A 21 6.65 -24.44 -15.10
CA GLY A 21 6.24 -23.08 -14.73
C GLY A 21 6.48 -22.70 -13.26
N TYR A 22 7.32 -23.48 -12.54
CA TYR A 22 7.73 -23.14 -11.17
C TYR A 22 9.23 -22.91 -11.09
N THR A 23 9.62 -21.98 -10.24
CA THR A 23 11.02 -21.67 -9.93
C THR A 23 11.37 -22.21 -8.55
N PHE A 24 12.44 -23.00 -8.44
CA PHE A 24 12.95 -23.41 -7.16
C PHE A 24 13.71 -22.29 -6.49
N VAL A 25 13.35 -21.97 -5.25
CA VAL A 25 13.99 -20.94 -4.43
C VAL A 25 14.71 -21.62 -3.28
N PRO A 26 16.05 -21.74 -3.34
CA PRO A 26 16.84 -22.44 -2.32
C PRO A 26 16.63 -21.90 -0.92
N GLU A 27 16.51 -20.58 -0.77
CA GLU A 27 16.31 -19.89 0.49
C GLU A 27 14.98 -20.26 1.17
N LEU A 28 13.97 -20.59 0.35
CA LEU A 28 12.67 -21.07 0.83
C LEU A 28 12.63 -22.60 0.98
N GLY A 29 13.59 -23.31 0.39
CA GLY A 29 13.57 -24.77 0.30
C GLY A 29 12.35 -25.28 -0.48
N GLY A 30 11.80 -24.49 -1.40
CA GLY A 30 10.53 -24.76 -2.05
C GLY A 30 10.41 -24.18 -3.46
N TRP A 31 9.32 -24.56 -4.11
CA TRP A 31 8.97 -24.12 -5.46
C TRP A 31 7.90 -23.03 -5.37
N ILE A 32 8.06 -21.98 -6.16
CA ILE A 32 7.04 -20.94 -6.35
C ILE A 32 6.65 -20.88 -7.82
N GLY A 33 5.45 -20.41 -8.12
CA GLY A 33 4.95 -20.28 -9.50
C GLY A 33 5.93 -19.51 -10.37
N ASP A 34 5.79 -19.57 -11.69
CA ASP A 34 6.73 -18.98 -12.65
C ASP A 34 6.98 -17.50 -12.39
N GLN A 35 8.00 -17.22 -11.61
CA GLN A 35 8.40 -15.90 -11.14
C GLN A 35 9.93 -15.71 -11.16
N ALA A 36 10.63 -16.49 -12.00
CA ALA A 36 12.09 -16.48 -12.04
C ALA A 36 12.65 -15.08 -12.30
N GLU A 37 12.08 -14.39 -13.27
CA GLU A 37 12.49 -13.03 -13.65
C GLU A 37 12.21 -12.03 -12.53
N LYS A 38 11.01 -12.08 -11.94
CA LYS A 38 10.64 -11.27 -10.79
C LYS A 38 11.63 -11.46 -9.64
N LEU A 39 11.91 -12.72 -9.28
CA LEU A 39 12.81 -13.03 -8.17
C LEU A 39 14.24 -12.58 -8.43
N ALA A 40 14.73 -12.70 -9.68
CA ALA A 40 16.04 -12.21 -10.05
C ALA A 40 16.12 -10.69 -9.86
N THR A 41 15.12 -9.96 -10.34
CA THR A 41 15.00 -8.50 -10.18
C THR A 41 14.93 -8.11 -8.70
N GLU A 42 14.11 -8.79 -7.91
CA GLU A 42 13.99 -8.52 -6.47
C GLU A 42 15.31 -8.75 -5.72
N LYS A 43 16.01 -9.84 -6.03
CA LYS A 43 17.32 -10.13 -5.44
C LYS A 43 18.36 -9.06 -5.81
N GLU A 44 18.39 -8.61 -7.05
CA GLU A 44 19.30 -7.57 -7.51
C GLU A 44 19.04 -6.25 -6.79
N LEU A 45 17.78 -5.82 -6.72
CA LEU A 45 17.37 -4.56 -6.09
C LEU A 45 17.64 -4.53 -4.58
N THR A 46 17.61 -5.68 -3.92
CA THR A 46 17.75 -5.79 -2.46
C THR A 46 19.14 -6.29 -1.99
N ALA A 47 20.03 -6.62 -2.94
CA ALA A 47 21.35 -7.16 -2.60
C ALA A 47 22.16 -6.23 -1.70
N GLY A 48 22.52 -6.72 -0.51
CA GLY A 48 23.31 -5.98 0.48
C GLY A 48 22.58 -4.82 1.16
N LYS A 49 21.28 -4.62 0.89
CA LYS A 49 20.46 -3.54 1.45
C LYS A 49 19.65 -4.02 2.65
N ARG A 50 19.46 -3.15 3.62
CA ARG A 50 18.51 -3.36 4.72
C ARG A 50 17.10 -3.04 4.25
N LEU A 51 16.24 -4.04 4.35
CA LEU A 51 14.88 -4.02 3.79
C LEU A 51 13.85 -3.64 4.85
N PHE A 52 12.87 -2.82 4.45
CA PHE A 52 11.62 -2.64 5.14
C PHE A 52 10.46 -2.98 4.20
N GLY A 53 9.66 -3.98 4.52
CA GLY A 53 8.47 -4.35 3.74
C GLY A 53 7.19 -3.95 4.45
N THR A 54 6.18 -3.48 3.72
CA THR A 54 4.83 -3.26 4.28
C THR A 54 3.98 -4.52 4.26
N TYR A 55 4.45 -5.54 3.54
CA TYR A 55 3.82 -6.84 3.40
C TYR A 55 4.88 -7.92 3.41
N SER A 56 4.77 -8.88 4.32
CA SER A 56 5.66 -10.04 4.37
C SER A 56 5.49 -10.91 3.14
N SER A 57 6.57 -11.14 2.45
CA SER A 57 6.58 -11.84 1.16
C SER A 57 7.73 -12.83 1.07
N ALA A 58 7.80 -13.59 -0.02
CA ALA A 58 8.92 -14.44 -0.32
C ALA A 58 10.28 -13.68 -0.32
N LEU A 59 10.25 -12.39 -0.60
CA LEU A 59 11.43 -11.52 -0.59
C LEU A 59 12.13 -11.49 0.77
N GLU A 60 11.37 -11.38 1.86
CA GLU A 60 11.93 -11.39 3.22
C GLU A 60 12.63 -12.71 3.54
N ALA A 61 12.00 -13.83 3.15
CA ALA A 61 12.61 -15.14 3.32
C ALA A 61 13.87 -15.31 2.45
N MET A 62 13.85 -14.80 1.21
CA MET A 62 15.02 -14.86 0.31
C MET A 62 16.19 -14.00 0.78
N THR A 63 15.91 -12.87 1.40
CA THR A 63 16.94 -11.96 1.92
C THR A 63 17.38 -12.31 3.34
N GLY A 64 16.66 -13.21 4.01
CA GLY A 64 16.87 -13.55 5.42
C GLY A 64 16.51 -12.41 6.37
N GLN A 65 15.77 -11.41 5.90
CA GLN A 65 15.38 -10.24 6.68
C GLN A 65 13.89 -10.34 7.04
N LEU A 66 13.63 -10.49 8.33
CA LEU A 66 12.26 -10.50 8.83
C LEU A 66 11.73 -9.06 8.92
N GLN A 67 10.41 -8.93 8.81
CA GLN A 67 9.70 -7.66 9.02
C GLN A 67 10.04 -7.10 10.42
N PRO A 68 10.68 -5.92 10.51
CA PRO A 68 11.25 -5.44 11.76
C PRO A 68 10.21 -4.98 12.79
N THR A 69 8.96 -4.75 12.36
CA THR A 69 7.86 -4.34 13.25
C THR A 69 7.16 -5.51 13.93
N GLY A 70 7.45 -6.75 13.51
CA GLY A 70 6.73 -7.94 13.95
C GLY A 70 5.31 -8.05 13.38
N THR A 71 4.95 -7.19 12.42
CA THR A 71 3.64 -7.17 11.77
C THR A 71 3.83 -7.62 10.32
N ASP A 72 3.20 -8.71 9.93
CA ASP A 72 3.35 -9.32 8.60
C ASP A 72 2.77 -8.50 7.45
N TYR A 73 1.73 -7.73 7.73
CA TYR A 73 1.13 -6.81 6.79
C TYR A 73 0.68 -5.53 7.51
N ILE A 74 0.93 -4.37 6.93
CA ILE A 74 0.66 -3.07 7.55
C ILE A 74 -0.80 -2.91 8.03
N ILE A 75 -1.76 -3.56 7.37
CA ILE A 75 -3.18 -3.52 7.77
C ILE A 75 -3.42 -4.16 9.15
N HIS A 76 -2.50 -4.99 9.63
CA HIS A 76 -2.56 -5.62 10.94
C HIS A 76 -1.97 -4.73 12.06
N ALA A 77 -1.44 -3.56 11.71
CA ALA A 77 -1.07 -2.54 12.70
C ALA A 77 -2.33 -1.82 13.22
N LEU A 78 -3.07 -2.50 14.09
CA LEU A 78 -4.36 -2.06 14.60
C LEU A 78 -4.21 -1.16 15.82
N GLY A 79 -4.95 -0.05 15.80
CA GLY A 79 -4.99 0.92 16.89
C GLY A 79 -3.73 1.80 16.98
N ASP A 80 -3.88 2.95 17.62
CA ASP A 80 -2.87 4.02 17.61
C ASP A 80 -1.52 3.59 18.20
N ARG A 81 -1.54 2.75 19.24
CA ARG A 81 -0.30 2.25 19.85
C ARG A 81 0.55 1.41 18.89
N GLN A 82 -0.08 0.50 18.15
CA GLN A 82 0.65 -0.35 17.20
C GLN A 82 1.10 0.45 15.99
N ARG A 83 0.26 1.35 15.49
CA ARG A 83 0.60 2.27 14.39
C ARG A 83 1.79 3.15 14.74
N LEU A 84 1.79 3.72 15.94
CA LEU A 84 2.92 4.53 16.42
C LEU A 84 4.20 3.70 16.52
N ALA A 85 4.14 2.51 17.10
CA ALA A 85 5.29 1.62 17.20
C ALA A 85 5.84 1.21 15.83
N TYR A 86 4.94 0.90 14.88
CA TYR A 86 5.30 0.59 13.50
C TYR A 86 6.03 1.75 12.84
N LEU A 87 5.46 2.96 12.94
CA LEU A 87 6.03 4.18 12.37
C LEU A 87 7.38 4.53 13.00
N GLN A 88 7.51 4.43 14.32
CA GLN A 88 8.78 4.64 15.02
C GLN A 88 9.85 3.65 14.56
N THR A 89 9.51 2.38 14.39
CA THR A 89 10.43 1.38 13.86
C THR A 89 10.91 1.74 12.46
N PHE A 90 10.00 2.21 11.62
CA PHE A 90 10.31 2.68 10.26
C PHE A 90 11.24 3.90 10.27
N GLN A 91 10.91 4.92 11.04
CA GLN A 91 11.66 6.19 11.10
C GLN A 91 13.05 6.02 11.72
N GLN A 92 13.17 5.20 12.76
CA GLN A 92 14.43 4.99 13.48
C GLN A 92 15.32 3.93 12.84
N GLY A 93 14.76 3.07 12.00
CA GLY A 93 15.53 2.05 11.30
C GLY A 93 16.35 2.65 10.17
N ASN A 94 17.61 2.21 10.07
CA ASN A 94 18.48 2.60 8.96
C ASN A 94 18.22 1.68 7.78
N PHE A 95 17.04 1.77 7.18
CA PHE A 95 16.68 1.01 6.00
C PHE A 95 17.24 1.69 4.75
N ASP A 96 17.73 0.86 3.83
CA ASP A 96 18.27 1.31 2.54
C ASP A 96 17.21 1.26 1.46
N ILE A 97 16.25 0.34 1.61
CA ILE A 97 15.17 0.13 0.65
C ILE A 97 13.86 -0.19 1.35
N VAL A 98 12.78 0.37 0.85
CA VAL A 98 11.42 0.04 1.28
C VAL A 98 10.71 -0.67 0.14
N VAL A 99 9.92 -1.68 0.45
CA VAL A 99 9.12 -2.42 -0.53
C VAL A 99 7.66 -2.37 -0.13
N THR A 100 6.84 -1.92 -1.06
CA THR A 100 5.39 -1.88 -0.92
C THR A 100 4.73 -2.59 -2.09
N PRO A 101 3.59 -3.25 -1.92
CA PRO A 101 2.76 -3.59 -3.06
C PRO A 101 2.28 -2.31 -3.76
N SER A 102 2.08 -2.41 -5.07
CA SER A 102 1.57 -1.27 -5.85
C SER A 102 0.05 -1.30 -5.95
N PRO A 103 -0.63 -0.19 -5.68
CA PRO A 103 -2.07 -0.09 -5.91
C PRO A 103 -2.46 -0.26 -7.38
N LYS A 104 -1.52 -0.06 -8.31
CA LYS A 104 -1.75 -0.20 -9.75
C LYS A 104 -2.02 -1.64 -10.18
N VAL A 105 -1.29 -2.59 -9.62
CA VAL A 105 -1.36 -4.02 -9.98
C VAL A 105 -1.98 -4.88 -8.88
N ALA A 106 -2.13 -4.33 -7.69
CA ALA A 106 -2.78 -4.96 -6.55
C ALA A 106 -3.97 -4.10 -6.08
N PRO A 107 -5.17 -4.26 -6.67
CA PRO A 107 -6.31 -3.40 -6.36
C PRO A 107 -6.66 -3.25 -4.86
N PRO A 108 -6.53 -4.30 -4.01
CA PRO A 108 -6.73 -4.15 -2.58
C PRO A 108 -5.76 -3.16 -1.92
N GLU A 109 -4.63 -2.88 -2.56
CA GLU A 109 -3.60 -2.00 -2.01
C GLU A 109 -4.00 -0.53 -1.98
N ARG A 110 -4.95 -0.11 -2.83
CA ARG A 110 -5.53 1.24 -2.75
C ARG A 110 -6.17 1.47 -1.39
N TRP A 111 -6.97 0.51 -0.97
CA TRP A 111 -7.60 0.54 0.35
C TRP A 111 -6.53 0.49 1.45
N SER A 112 -5.59 -0.42 1.35
CA SER A 112 -4.50 -0.58 2.32
C SER A 112 -3.70 0.71 2.49
N ARG A 113 -3.32 1.37 1.42
CA ARG A 113 -2.63 2.65 1.45
C ARG A 113 -3.48 3.74 2.12
N ASN A 114 -4.73 3.88 1.70
CA ASN A 114 -5.61 4.89 2.25
C ASN A 114 -5.88 4.68 3.75
N ALA A 115 -6.13 3.43 4.16
CA ALA A 115 -6.34 3.07 5.56
C ALA A 115 -5.08 3.25 6.43
N ASN A 116 -3.90 3.22 5.81
CA ASN A 116 -2.61 3.37 6.48
C ASN A 116 -1.87 4.64 6.04
N TRP A 117 -2.62 5.69 5.71
CA TRP A 117 -2.03 6.95 5.25
C TRP A 117 -1.05 7.54 6.26
N TRP A 118 -1.22 7.31 7.55
CA TRP A 118 -0.30 7.66 8.62
C TRP A 118 1.15 7.18 8.38
N PHE A 119 1.32 6.05 7.67
CA PHE A 119 2.62 5.51 7.25
C PHE A 119 3.03 6.01 5.86
N TYR A 120 2.11 5.92 4.89
CA TYR A 120 2.42 6.27 3.51
C TYR A 120 2.76 7.75 3.35
N ARG A 121 2.17 8.64 4.16
CA ARG A 121 2.57 10.04 4.23
C ARG A 121 4.06 10.21 4.54
N GLU A 122 4.59 9.49 5.51
CA GLU A 122 6.00 9.50 5.86
C GLU A 122 6.87 8.91 4.75
N LEU A 123 6.40 7.85 4.11
CA LEU A 123 7.08 7.24 2.96
C LEU A 123 7.19 8.26 1.81
N TYR A 124 6.10 8.92 1.42
CA TYR A 124 6.12 9.90 0.34
C TYR A 124 6.99 11.13 0.65
N ARG A 125 7.11 11.52 1.92
CA ARG A 125 7.94 12.66 2.31
C ARG A 125 9.44 12.43 2.16
N TYR A 126 9.91 11.23 2.43
CA TYR A 126 11.35 10.97 2.54
C TYR A 126 11.88 9.91 1.59
N TRP A 127 11.02 9.33 0.80
CA TRP A 127 11.37 8.26 -0.11
C TRP A 127 10.78 8.50 -1.49
N GLN A 128 11.42 7.95 -2.52
CA GLN A 128 10.94 8.00 -3.89
C GLN A 128 10.95 6.59 -4.51
N PRO A 129 9.99 6.26 -5.38
CA PRO A 129 10.00 4.99 -6.09
C PRO A 129 11.14 4.99 -7.12
N VAL A 130 11.97 3.96 -7.09
CA VAL A 130 13.14 3.81 -7.98
C VAL A 130 13.02 2.63 -8.92
N ALA A 131 12.23 1.62 -8.57
CA ALA A 131 12.03 0.43 -9.38
C ALA A 131 10.69 -0.25 -9.08
N ASN A 132 10.30 -1.15 -9.97
CA ASN A 132 9.13 -2.01 -9.79
C ASN A 132 9.33 -3.37 -10.45
N THR A 133 8.47 -4.34 -10.13
CA THR A 133 8.48 -5.68 -10.72
C THR A 133 7.29 -5.93 -11.65
N PHE A 134 6.63 -4.90 -12.16
CA PHE A 134 5.36 -5.07 -12.91
C PHE A 134 5.54 -5.80 -14.22
N GLN A 135 6.64 -5.55 -14.93
CA GLN A 135 6.94 -6.20 -16.21
C GLN A 135 7.18 -7.70 -16.07
N SER A 136 7.71 -8.11 -14.92
CA SER A 136 7.96 -9.52 -14.59
C SER A 136 6.80 -10.18 -13.83
N GLY A 137 5.59 -9.59 -13.88
CA GLY A 137 4.39 -10.12 -13.22
C GLY A 137 4.35 -9.92 -11.71
N GLY A 138 5.26 -9.13 -11.16
CA GLY A 138 5.26 -8.77 -9.75
C GLY A 138 4.37 -7.57 -9.44
N MET A 139 4.18 -7.32 -8.16
CA MET A 139 3.36 -6.21 -7.68
C MET A 139 4.14 -5.22 -6.79
N HIS A 140 5.46 -5.36 -6.71
CA HIS A 140 6.26 -4.58 -5.78
C HIS A 140 6.76 -3.27 -6.38
N LEU A 141 6.70 -2.21 -5.56
CA LEU A 141 7.42 -0.94 -5.72
C LEU A 141 8.57 -0.91 -4.74
N PHE A 142 9.72 -0.47 -5.22
CA PHE A 142 10.94 -0.30 -4.45
C PHE A 142 11.21 1.19 -4.29
N TRP A 143 11.47 1.61 -3.05
CA TRP A 143 11.65 3.00 -2.68
C TRP A 143 13.02 3.19 -2.06
N GLU A 144 13.70 4.25 -2.45
CA GLU A 144 14.95 4.69 -1.82
C GLU A 144 14.77 6.05 -1.16
N ARG A 145 15.55 6.29 -0.11
CA ARG A 145 15.48 7.54 0.64
C ARG A 145 16.00 8.70 -0.20
N THR A 146 15.27 9.81 -0.25
CA THR A 146 15.67 10.99 -1.03
C THR A 146 16.76 11.81 -0.36
N GLY A 147 16.96 11.65 0.95
CA GLY A 147 17.85 12.50 1.74
C GLY A 147 17.31 13.89 2.05
N THR A 148 16.19 14.27 1.44
CA THR A 148 15.50 15.56 1.65
C THR A 148 14.04 15.31 1.95
N ASP A 149 13.38 16.28 2.60
CA ASP A 149 11.92 16.28 2.76
C ASP A 149 11.28 16.68 1.42
N ASN A 150 10.51 15.77 0.83
CA ASN A 150 9.78 16.04 -0.41
C ASN A 150 8.48 16.83 -0.18
N ASN A 151 8.21 17.21 1.07
CA ASN A 151 7.05 18.02 1.41
C ASN A 151 7.25 19.43 0.83
N LEU A 152 6.69 19.66 -0.33
CA LEU A 152 6.66 20.97 -0.95
C LEU A 152 5.56 21.79 -0.26
N ASN A 153 5.94 22.88 0.39
CA ASN A 153 4.98 23.89 0.86
C ASN A 153 4.43 24.65 -0.35
N VAL A 154 3.56 23.97 -1.10
CA VAL A 154 2.85 24.59 -2.21
C VAL A 154 1.67 25.35 -1.64
N GLU A 155 1.59 26.64 -1.96
CA GLU A 155 0.42 27.42 -1.59
C GLU A 155 -0.81 26.86 -2.29
N THR A 156 -1.82 26.52 -1.51
CA THR A 156 -3.08 25.97 -2.01
C THR A 156 -4.26 26.78 -1.53
N THR A 157 -5.25 26.90 -2.36
CA THR A 157 -6.56 27.42 -1.98
C THR A 157 -7.59 26.30 -1.98
N THR A 158 -8.47 26.31 -0.99
CA THR A 158 -9.52 25.28 -0.85
C THR A 158 -10.89 25.94 -0.82
N ALA A 159 -11.81 25.43 -1.61
CA ALA A 159 -13.22 25.80 -1.57
C ALA A 159 -14.08 24.53 -1.43
N ALA A 160 -15.13 24.60 -0.63
CA ALA A 160 -16.10 23.51 -0.48
C ALA A 160 -17.50 24.01 -0.78
N THR A 161 -18.22 23.24 -1.60
CA THR A 161 -19.59 23.59 -2.01
C THR A 161 -20.48 22.37 -1.86
N LEU A 162 -21.55 22.49 -1.05
CA LEU A 162 -22.58 21.47 -0.97
C LEU A 162 -23.44 21.48 -2.24
N GLN A 163 -23.54 20.34 -2.89
CA GLN A 163 -24.35 20.14 -4.09
C GLN A 163 -25.79 19.77 -3.73
N GLY A 164 -26.71 19.93 -4.67
CA GLY A 164 -28.14 19.66 -4.45
C GLY A 164 -28.48 18.18 -4.24
N ASP A 165 -27.57 17.27 -4.57
CA ASP A 165 -27.70 15.83 -4.36
C ASP A 165 -27.11 15.35 -3.01
N GLY A 166 -26.61 16.29 -2.19
CA GLY A 166 -25.99 15.99 -0.91
C GLY A 166 -24.49 15.70 -0.97
N THR A 167 -23.88 15.72 -2.17
CA THR A 167 -22.44 15.62 -2.31
C THR A 167 -21.75 16.94 -1.94
N VAL A 168 -20.51 16.88 -1.46
CA VAL A 168 -19.66 18.05 -1.23
C VAL A 168 -18.56 18.07 -2.27
N LEU A 169 -18.58 19.08 -3.11
CA LEU A 169 -17.48 19.36 -4.03
C LEU A 169 -16.40 20.13 -3.28
N VAL A 170 -15.23 19.52 -3.12
CA VAL A 170 -14.05 20.17 -2.57
C VAL A 170 -13.09 20.46 -3.71
N THR A 171 -12.84 21.73 -3.97
CA THR A 171 -11.86 22.17 -4.96
C THR A 171 -10.60 22.56 -4.23
N VAL A 172 -9.48 21.92 -4.56
CA VAL A 172 -8.15 22.28 -4.10
C VAL A 172 -7.37 22.76 -5.30
N THR A 173 -6.87 23.99 -5.25
CA THR A 173 -6.10 24.59 -6.34
C THR A 173 -4.71 24.90 -5.85
N ALA A 174 -3.68 24.35 -6.51
CA ALA A 174 -2.30 24.76 -6.28
C ALA A 174 -1.99 26.07 -6.98
N ALA A 175 -1.12 26.89 -6.38
CA ALA A 175 -0.66 28.14 -7.00
C ALA A 175 0.19 27.87 -8.26
N ASP A 176 0.83 26.72 -8.33
CA ASP A 176 1.58 26.25 -9.50
C ASP A 176 0.68 25.36 -10.35
N ALA A 177 0.38 25.80 -11.58
CA ALA A 177 -0.50 25.07 -12.48
C ALA A 177 0.07 23.73 -12.99
N ASP A 178 1.38 23.55 -12.92
CA ASP A 178 2.04 22.29 -13.30
C ASP A 178 2.24 21.34 -12.10
N PHE A 179 1.77 21.75 -10.92
CA PHE A 179 1.91 20.93 -9.72
C PHE A 179 0.97 19.71 -9.76
N CYS A 180 1.54 18.55 -9.49
CA CYS A 180 0.81 17.32 -9.25
C CYS A 180 1.36 16.67 -7.98
N GLY A 181 0.52 16.46 -6.99
CA GLY A 181 0.94 15.93 -5.71
C GLY A 181 -0.20 15.35 -4.89
N VAL A 182 0.13 14.95 -3.66
CA VAL A 182 -0.86 14.44 -2.70
C VAL A 182 -0.96 15.43 -1.54
N ALA A 183 -2.17 15.89 -1.28
CA ALA A 183 -2.48 16.72 -0.12
C ALA A 183 -3.05 15.89 1.02
N ASP A 184 -2.66 16.23 2.24
CA ASP A 184 -3.36 15.79 3.44
C ASP A 184 -4.61 16.64 3.63
N VAL A 185 -5.78 16.03 3.47
CA VAL A 185 -7.05 16.70 3.73
C VAL A 185 -7.60 16.22 5.07
N THR A 186 -7.71 17.12 6.03
CA THR A 186 -8.38 16.81 7.29
C THR A 186 -9.88 17.02 7.13
N LEU A 187 -10.64 15.94 7.28
CA LEU A 187 -12.09 15.98 7.31
C LEU A 187 -12.57 16.10 8.74
N HIS A 188 -13.41 17.09 9.02
CA HIS A 188 -14.18 17.19 10.25
C HIS A 188 -15.62 16.76 9.98
N TYR A 189 -16.14 15.80 10.75
CA TYR A 189 -17.46 15.24 10.50
C TYR A 189 -18.20 14.93 11.78
N GLY A 190 -19.52 14.94 11.69
CA GLY A 190 -20.40 14.44 12.74
C GLY A 190 -21.17 13.24 12.21
N LEU A 191 -21.07 12.11 12.91
CA LEU A 191 -21.85 10.93 12.58
C LEU A 191 -23.21 11.04 13.24
N VAL A 192 -24.26 11.02 12.45
CA VAL A 192 -25.64 10.95 12.96
C VAL A 192 -26.00 9.47 13.07
N SER A 193 -26.30 9.01 14.28
CA SER A 193 -26.83 7.67 14.47
C SER A 193 -28.18 7.58 13.77
N SER A 194 -28.31 6.69 12.79
CA SER A 194 -29.63 6.30 12.32
C SER A 194 -30.22 5.34 13.35
N ASP A 195 -31.44 5.59 13.83
CA ASP A 195 -32.17 4.72 14.73
C ASP A 195 -32.58 3.37 14.09
N SER A 196 -32.11 3.09 12.91
CA SER A 196 -32.34 1.84 12.18
C SER A 196 -31.50 0.73 12.76
N MET A 197 -32.11 -0.09 13.60
CA MET A 197 -31.55 -1.37 14.05
C MET A 197 -31.39 -2.38 12.90
N ASP A 198 -31.82 -2.04 11.69
CA ASP A 198 -31.89 -2.96 10.56
C ASP A 198 -30.49 -3.25 9.97
N HIS A 199 -29.51 -2.36 10.25
CA HIS A 199 -28.14 -2.52 9.74
C HIS A 199 -27.08 -2.19 10.81
N PRO A 200 -26.94 -3.03 11.88
CA PRO A 200 -25.99 -2.76 12.97
C PRO A 200 -24.52 -2.76 12.52
N PHE A 201 -24.25 -3.08 11.25
CA PHE A 201 -22.93 -3.11 10.65
C PHE A 201 -22.78 -2.10 9.49
N ASP A 202 -23.70 -1.15 9.35
CA ASP A 202 -23.55 -0.09 8.37
C ASP A 202 -22.28 0.71 8.68
N ARG A 203 -21.31 0.49 7.84
CA ARG A 203 -20.02 1.17 7.90
C ARG A 203 -20.19 2.52 7.26
N GLN A 204 -19.70 3.54 7.93
CA GLN A 204 -19.69 4.89 7.39
C GLN A 204 -18.52 5.00 6.41
N PHE A 205 -18.82 5.16 5.14
CA PHE A 205 -17.81 5.37 4.11
C PHE A 205 -17.92 6.80 3.57
N LEU A 206 -16.76 7.39 3.38
CA LEU A 206 -16.63 8.55 2.53
C LEU A 206 -16.22 8.05 1.14
N HIS A 207 -17.08 8.22 0.16
CA HIS A 207 -16.72 7.98 -1.23
C HIS A 207 -16.10 9.24 -1.81
N VAL A 208 -14.84 9.14 -2.24
CA VAL A 208 -14.12 10.24 -2.87
C VAL A 208 -13.94 9.92 -4.34
N THR A 209 -14.42 10.83 -5.18
CA THR A 209 -14.15 10.82 -6.62
C THR A 209 -13.32 12.06 -6.94
N CYS A 210 -12.13 11.87 -7.47
CA CYS A 210 -11.33 12.98 -7.94
C CYS A 210 -11.66 13.31 -9.40
N VAL A 211 -11.76 14.60 -9.66
CA VAL A 211 -11.91 15.14 -10.99
C VAL A 211 -10.72 16.04 -11.25
N THR A 212 -9.88 15.69 -12.21
CA THR A 212 -8.76 16.51 -12.64
C THR A 212 -8.81 16.78 -14.13
N GLU A 213 -8.42 17.96 -14.53
CA GLU A 213 -8.26 18.34 -15.93
C GLU A 213 -6.85 18.05 -16.47
N ASN A 214 -5.91 17.74 -15.59
CA ASN A 214 -4.52 17.45 -15.95
C ASN A 214 -4.35 15.97 -16.32
N GLU A 215 -4.08 15.70 -17.62
CA GLU A 215 -3.95 14.33 -18.15
C GLU A 215 -2.79 13.54 -17.50
N LEU A 216 -1.69 14.21 -17.12
CA LEU A 216 -0.56 13.54 -16.46
C LEU A 216 -0.94 13.11 -15.04
N CYS A 217 -1.62 13.98 -14.31
CA CYS A 217 -2.16 13.64 -13.01
C CYS A 217 -3.30 12.64 -13.11
N ALA A 218 -4.17 12.74 -14.13
CA ALA A 218 -5.23 11.76 -14.36
C ALA A 218 -4.69 10.34 -14.53
N ALA A 219 -3.54 10.17 -15.18
CA ALA A 219 -2.88 8.89 -15.28
C ALA A 219 -2.36 8.36 -13.93
N ALA A 220 -1.86 9.25 -13.08
CA ALA A 220 -1.46 8.92 -11.70
C ALA A 220 -2.68 8.69 -10.80
N GLU A 221 -3.74 9.46 -10.96
CA GLU A 221 -4.96 9.42 -10.15
C GLU A 221 -5.78 8.15 -10.31
N ARG A 222 -5.85 7.59 -11.50
CA ARG A 222 -6.54 6.29 -11.67
C ARG A 222 -6.08 5.26 -10.65
N ASP A 223 -4.89 5.48 -10.11
CA ASP A 223 -4.27 4.61 -9.14
C ASP A 223 -4.37 5.09 -7.69
N THR A 224 -4.72 6.37 -7.44
CA THR A 224 -4.59 6.95 -6.10
C THR A 224 -5.88 7.41 -5.43
N ASN A 225 -6.89 7.85 -6.18
CA ASN A 225 -7.96 8.67 -5.61
C ASN A 225 -9.39 8.17 -5.80
N GLN A 226 -9.60 6.98 -6.29
CA GLN A 226 -10.92 6.37 -6.28
C GLN A 226 -11.01 5.34 -5.17
N GLY A 227 -11.87 5.54 -4.22
CA GLY A 227 -12.10 4.55 -3.19
C GLY A 227 -12.95 5.06 -2.06
N ASP A 228 -13.44 4.12 -1.32
CA ASP A 228 -14.16 4.37 -0.08
C ASP A 228 -13.14 4.53 1.05
N PHE A 229 -13.23 5.65 1.75
CA PHE A 229 -12.49 5.86 2.98
C PHE A 229 -13.38 5.46 4.16
N TYR A 230 -12.86 4.61 4.99
CA TYR A 230 -13.54 4.22 6.21
C TYR A 230 -13.42 5.34 7.25
N LEU A 231 -14.52 5.95 7.62
CA LEU A 231 -14.52 6.98 8.66
C LEU A 231 -14.56 6.32 10.05
N PRO A 232 -13.56 6.57 10.90
CA PRO A 232 -13.59 6.13 12.29
C PRO A 232 -14.80 6.71 13.03
N THR A 233 -15.42 5.88 13.88
CA THR A 233 -16.58 6.29 14.70
C THR A 233 -16.20 6.80 16.07
N ASP A 234 -14.94 6.66 16.45
CA ASP A 234 -14.37 7.04 17.76
C ASP A 234 -13.77 8.45 17.79
N ARG A 235 -13.86 9.17 16.65
CA ARG A 235 -13.32 10.52 16.50
C ARG A 235 -14.18 11.36 15.55
N ASP A 236 -13.95 12.66 15.57
CA ASP A 236 -14.65 13.66 14.75
C ASP A 236 -13.81 14.23 13.60
N SER A 237 -12.62 13.68 13.41
CA SER A 237 -11.71 14.09 12.34
C SER A 237 -10.91 12.92 11.80
N TYR A 238 -10.61 12.97 10.52
CA TYR A 238 -9.81 11.96 9.84
C TYR A 238 -9.02 12.58 8.69
N GLU A 239 -7.75 12.16 8.56
CA GLU A 239 -6.87 12.61 7.48
C GLU A 239 -6.97 11.65 6.29
N VAL A 240 -7.24 12.19 5.12
CA VAL A 240 -7.33 11.44 3.86
C VAL A 240 -6.35 12.01 2.83
N PRO A 241 -5.67 11.15 2.06
CA PRO A 241 -4.83 11.60 0.96
C PRO A 241 -5.70 11.95 -0.25
N ILE A 242 -5.54 13.15 -0.77
CA ILE A 242 -6.20 13.59 -2.00
C ILE A 242 -5.11 14.02 -2.98
N THR A 243 -5.14 13.48 -4.20
CA THR A 243 -4.27 13.98 -5.27
C THR A 243 -4.79 15.32 -5.74
N ILE A 244 -3.89 16.25 -5.92
CA ILE A 244 -4.18 17.58 -6.45
C ILE A 244 -3.33 17.82 -7.70
N SER A 245 -3.94 18.47 -8.67
CA SER A 245 -3.34 18.80 -9.96
C SER A 245 -3.69 20.22 -10.37
#